data_ec7c336d019cafe240811aee8a580121
#
_entry.id   ec7c336d019cafe240811aee8a580121
#
_cell.length_a   1.000
_cell.length_b   1.000
_cell.length_c   1.000
_cell.angle_alpha   90.00
_cell.angle_beta   90.00
_cell.angle_gamma   90.00
#
_symmetry.space_group_name_H-M   'P 1'
#
loop_
_entity.id
_entity.type
_entity.pdbx_description
1 polymer ?
#
loop_
_entity_poly.entity_id
_entity_poly.type
_entity_poly.pdbx_seq_one_letter_code
_entity_poly.pdbx_strand_id
1 'polypeptide(L)'
;MSSPDNQGPDDGHENDGPHNDGPHDDWDPGDLTGLEASAQAFTRTVDSLTAEDLAEPSLLPRWTRAHVIAHVALNGLALAAVIDGVVHDNPVAMYESDEQRDADIEELSGAEPSELRERHLAATTAFADAVALMDENHWAGRIDRLPDGPAWSMVTVVPTRRRELEIHHVDLGTSYTRSEWPEDFVVELLNAVTVDQASSGPFEVRATDVGRSWYVGGEGGPNVMGTGADLGWWLTGRGDGEGLSSDADELPSLGPWRRASATIGS
;
A
#
# COMPACT_ATOMS: atom_id res chain seq x y z
N MET A 1 -49.37 47.25 28.92
CA MET A 1 -48.68 47.90 27.82
C MET A 1 -47.49 47.07 27.49
N SER A 2 -47.56 46.41 26.36
CA SER A 2 -46.67 45.37 25.91
C SER A 2 -45.38 45.93 25.31
N SER A 3 -44.27 45.33 25.65
CA SER A 3 -43.02 45.52 24.91
C SER A 3 -42.90 44.44 23.81
N PRO A 4 -42.40 44.73 22.62
CA PRO A 4 -42.18 43.76 21.59
C PRO A 4 -40.76 43.15 21.66
N ASP A 5 -40.70 41.85 21.45
CA ASP A 5 -39.53 41.05 21.25
C ASP A 5 -38.68 41.52 20.04
N ASN A 6 -37.37 41.57 20.20
CA ASN A 6 -36.41 41.72 19.10
C ASN A 6 -35.59 40.44 18.99
N GLN A 7 -35.98 39.55 18.06
CA GLN A 7 -35.16 38.41 17.63
C GLN A 7 -34.25 38.88 16.49
N GLY A 8 -32.95 38.91 16.75
CA GLY A 8 -31.93 39.05 15.73
C GLY A 8 -31.67 37.66 15.03
N PRO A 9 -31.22 37.65 13.78
CA PRO A 9 -30.97 36.40 13.06
C PRO A 9 -29.75 35.69 13.59
N ASP A 10 -29.93 34.39 13.80
CA ASP A 10 -28.88 33.41 14.12
C ASP A 10 -28.06 33.10 12.85
N ASP A 11 -26.91 33.76 12.69
CA ASP A 11 -25.97 33.43 11.62
C ASP A 11 -25.20 32.16 12.00
N GLY A 12 -25.79 31.01 11.73
CA GLY A 12 -25.15 29.71 11.78
C GLY A 12 -24.03 29.63 10.74
N HIS A 13 -22.81 30.00 11.12
CA HIS A 13 -21.60 29.59 10.39
C HIS A 13 -21.36 28.11 10.69
N GLU A 14 -21.81 27.24 9.78
CA GLU A 14 -21.31 25.89 9.69
C GLU A 14 -19.83 25.95 9.31
N ASN A 15 -18.98 25.59 10.25
CA ASN A 15 -17.55 25.47 10.08
C ASN A 15 -17.27 24.13 9.40
N ASP A 16 -17.30 24.10 8.07
CA ASP A 16 -16.79 22.99 7.28
C ASP A 16 -15.25 22.95 7.35
N GLY A 17 -14.75 22.53 8.50
CA GLY A 17 -13.35 22.10 8.61
C GLY A 17 -13.14 20.84 7.77
N PRO A 18 -11.94 20.64 7.19
CA PRO A 18 -11.66 19.44 6.43
C PRO A 18 -11.83 18.22 7.34
N HIS A 19 -12.85 17.42 7.07
CA HIS A 19 -13.02 16.12 7.71
C HIS A 19 -11.83 15.24 7.30
N ASN A 20 -10.98 14.95 8.27
CA ASN A 20 -10.06 13.82 8.19
C ASN A 20 -10.92 12.57 8.43
N ASP A 21 -11.59 12.13 7.38
CA ASP A 21 -12.28 10.86 7.41
C ASP A 21 -11.22 9.78 7.58
N GLY A 22 -11.16 9.21 8.76
CA GLY A 22 -10.39 8.01 9.06
C GLY A 22 -10.71 6.91 8.02
N PRO A 23 -10.04 5.74 8.06
CA PRO A 23 -10.22 4.71 7.04
C PRO A 23 -11.71 4.50 6.78
N HIS A 24 -12.13 4.79 5.54
CA HIS A 24 -13.52 4.90 5.13
C HIS A 24 -14.32 3.66 5.53
N ASP A 25 -15.42 3.89 6.30
CA ASP A 25 -16.48 2.90 6.50
C ASP A 25 -17.25 2.56 5.19
N ASP A 26 -16.91 3.26 4.09
CA ASP A 26 -17.54 3.14 2.77
C ASP A 26 -16.73 2.28 1.77
N TRP A 27 -15.66 1.59 2.20
CA TRP A 27 -14.94 0.70 1.30
C TRP A 27 -15.80 -0.53 0.96
N ASP A 28 -16.13 -0.68 -0.33
CA ASP A 28 -16.82 -1.85 -0.85
C ASP A 28 -15.79 -2.97 -1.14
N PRO A 29 -15.78 -4.05 -0.34
CA PRO A 29 -14.90 -5.18 -0.59
C PRO A 29 -15.18 -5.89 -1.93
N GLY A 30 -16.28 -5.56 -2.59
CA GLY A 30 -16.65 -6.10 -3.89
C GLY A 30 -15.98 -5.40 -5.08
N ASP A 31 -15.39 -4.21 -4.92
CA ASP A 31 -14.66 -3.54 -6.02
C ASP A 31 -13.23 -4.06 -6.15
N LEU A 32 -13.09 -5.17 -6.87
CA LEU A 32 -11.81 -5.81 -7.17
C LEU A 32 -11.21 -5.37 -8.51
N THR A 33 -11.88 -4.48 -9.26
CA THR A 33 -11.49 -4.13 -10.65
C THR A 33 -10.10 -3.54 -10.71
N GLY A 34 -9.77 -2.61 -9.82
CA GLY A 34 -8.45 -2.00 -9.76
C GLY A 34 -7.34 -2.99 -9.41
N LEU A 35 -7.61 -3.90 -8.45
CA LEU A 35 -6.66 -4.95 -8.09
C LEU A 35 -6.41 -5.93 -9.24
N GLU A 36 -7.46 -6.35 -9.96
CA GLU A 36 -7.32 -7.24 -11.12
C GLU A 36 -6.48 -6.59 -12.22
N ALA A 37 -6.73 -5.32 -12.52
CA ALA A 37 -5.94 -4.56 -13.49
C ALA A 37 -4.46 -4.47 -13.11
N SER A 38 -4.15 -4.19 -11.82
CA SER A 38 -2.80 -4.15 -11.27
C SER A 38 -2.11 -5.52 -11.37
N ALA A 39 -2.81 -6.60 -11.02
CA ALA A 39 -2.28 -7.96 -11.10
C ALA A 39 -1.97 -8.37 -12.55
N GLN A 40 -2.86 -8.04 -13.49
CA GLN A 40 -2.63 -8.30 -14.92
C GLN A 40 -1.46 -7.48 -15.47
N ALA A 41 -1.31 -6.21 -15.08
CA ALA A 41 -0.20 -5.37 -15.51
C ALA A 41 1.14 -5.92 -15.00
N PHE A 42 1.23 -6.27 -13.71
CA PHE A 42 2.43 -6.88 -13.13
C PHE A 42 2.78 -8.21 -13.80
N THR A 43 1.80 -9.10 -14.00
CA THR A 43 2.00 -10.40 -14.67
C THR A 43 2.54 -10.22 -16.09
N ARG A 44 2.00 -9.29 -16.89
CA ARG A 44 2.53 -9.01 -18.24
C ARG A 44 4.00 -8.58 -18.21
N THR A 45 4.39 -7.78 -17.22
CA THR A 45 5.79 -7.39 -17.05
C THR A 45 6.65 -8.61 -16.70
N VAL A 46 6.24 -9.42 -15.72
CA VAL A 46 6.95 -10.65 -15.33
C VAL A 46 7.15 -11.60 -16.52
N ASP A 47 6.12 -11.78 -17.34
CA ASP A 47 6.18 -12.66 -18.52
C ASP A 47 7.13 -12.13 -19.60
N SER A 48 7.34 -10.82 -19.67
CA SER A 48 8.21 -10.19 -20.66
C SER A 48 9.71 -10.25 -20.32
N LEU A 49 10.06 -10.48 -19.04
CA LEU A 49 11.45 -10.50 -18.58
C LEU A 49 12.17 -11.77 -19.02
N THR A 50 13.40 -11.63 -19.52
CA THR A 50 14.30 -12.79 -19.80
C THR A 50 14.97 -13.29 -18.51
N ALA A 51 15.69 -14.39 -18.59
CA ALA A 51 16.49 -14.88 -17.45
C ALA A 51 17.58 -13.87 -17.03
N GLU A 52 18.19 -13.20 -18.02
CA GLU A 52 19.15 -12.13 -17.77
C GLU A 52 18.49 -10.94 -17.07
N ASP A 53 17.30 -10.52 -17.53
CA ASP A 53 16.56 -9.42 -16.90
C ASP A 53 16.18 -9.72 -15.44
N LEU A 54 15.83 -10.95 -15.12
CA LEU A 54 15.48 -11.38 -13.76
C LEU A 54 16.70 -11.26 -12.79
N ALA A 55 17.91 -11.47 -13.29
CA ALA A 55 19.13 -11.36 -12.51
C ALA A 55 19.61 -9.91 -12.31
N GLU A 56 19.08 -8.95 -13.09
CA GLU A 56 19.44 -7.54 -12.96
C GLU A 56 18.99 -6.94 -11.63
N PRO A 57 19.71 -5.92 -11.10
CA PRO A 57 19.27 -5.20 -9.90
C PRO A 57 17.87 -4.59 -10.06
N SER A 58 17.07 -4.67 -9.01
CA SER A 58 15.84 -3.89 -8.86
C SER A 58 16.15 -2.50 -8.27
N LEU A 59 15.13 -1.67 -8.06
CA LEU A 59 15.29 -0.39 -7.34
C LEU A 59 15.46 -0.59 -5.83
N LEU A 60 15.17 -1.79 -5.31
CA LEU A 60 15.37 -2.10 -3.90
C LEU A 60 16.83 -2.50 -3.63
N PRO A 61 17.47 -1.94 -2.59
CA PRO A 61 18.86 -2.29 -2.27
C PRO A 61 19.06 -3.79 -2.07
N ARG A 62 20.07 -4.35 -2.73
CA ARG A 62 20.47 -5.78 -2.65
C ARG A 62 19.48 -6.77 -3.25
N TRP A 63 18.35 -6.34 -3.78
CA TRP A 63 17.40 -7.21 -4.45
C TRP A 63 17.55 -7.14 -5.97
N THR A 64 17.48 -8.30 -6.62
CA THR A 64 17.27 -8.42 -8.07
C THR A 64 15.78 -8.36 -8.38
N ARG A 65 15.44 -8.27 -9.66
CA ARG A 65 14.03 -8.37 -10.10
C ARG A 65 13.39 -9.69 -9.70
N ALA A 66 14.18 -10.80 -9.70
CA ALA A 66 13.68 -12.09 -9.22
C ALA A 66 13.26 -12.06 -7.75
N HIS A 67 14.01 -11.38 -6.87
CA HIS A 67 13.62 -11.20 -5.47
C HIS A 67 12.30 -10.43 -5.30
N VAL A 68 12.10 -9.36 -6.09
CA VAL A 68 10.85 -8.60 -6.07
C VAL A 68 9.67 -9.48 -6.48
N ILE A 69 9.82 -10.26 -7.56
CA ILE A 69 8.76 -11.16 -8.04
C ILE A 69 8.49 -12.27 -7.01
N ALA A 70 9.54 -12.87 -6.43
CA ALA A 70 9.41 -13.87 -5.38
C ALA A 70 8.65 -13.33 -4.16
N HIS A 71 9.01 -12.12 -3.71
CA HIS A 71 8.30 -11.43 -2.63
C HIS A 71 6.82 -11.23 -2.95
N VAL A 72 6.48 -10.70 -4.13
CA VAL A 72 5.08 -10.44 -4.53
C VAL A 72 4.29 -11.75 -4.64
N ALA A 73 4.91 -12.83 -5.12
CA ALA A 73 4.30 -14.15 -5.20
C ALA A 73 4.02 -14.71 -3.79
N LEU A 74 5.01 -14.74 -2.91
CA LEU A 74 4.86 -15.25 -1.54
C LEU A 74 3.89 -14.42 -0.71
N ASN A 75 3.88 -13.10 -0.87
CA ASN A 75 2.88 -12.23 -0.26
C ASN A 75 1.45 -12.60 -0.69
N GLY A 76 1.22 -12.83 -1.99
CA GLY A 76 -0.08 -13.25 -2.50
C GLY A 76 -0.55 -14.58 -1.93
N LEU A 77 0.35 -15.58 -1.82
CA LEU A 77 0.04 -16.87 -1.19
C LEU A 77 -0.25 -16.73 0.31
N ALA A 78 0.52 -15.92 1.03
CA ALA A 78 0.31 -15.68 2.44
C ALA A 78 -1.05 -15.01 2.71
N LEU A 79 -1.42 -14.00 1.92
CA LEU A 79 -2.73 -13.36 2.02
C LEU A 79 -3.86 -14.31 1.67
N ALA A 80 -3.70 -15.15 0.63
CA ALA A 80 -4.68 -16.18 0.28
C ALA A 80 -4.88 -17.18 1.43
N ALA A 81 -3.80 -17.65 2.06
CA ALA A 81 -3.87 -18.58 3.20
C ALA A 81 -4.58 -17.97 4.41
N VAL A 82 -4.35 -16.69 4.69
CA VAL A 82 -5.04 -15.97 5.77
C VAL A 82 -6.54 -15.87 5.51
N ILE A 83 -6.93 -15.52 4.28
CA ILE A 83 -8.35 -15.46 3.88
C ILE A 83 -8.98 -16.84 4.00
N ASP A 84 -8.36 -17.86 3.46
CA ASP A 84 -8.84 -19.26 3.54
C ASP A 84 -9.01 -19.69 5.00
N GLY A 85 -8.05 -19.34 5.87
CA GLY A 85 -8.14 -19.60 7.29
C GLY A 85 -9.35 -18.94 7.96
N VAL A 86 -9.68 -17.70 7.59
CA VAL A 86 -10.86 -17.00 8.12
C VAL A 86 -12.15 -17.62 7.58
N VAL A 87 -12.21 -17.96 6.29
CA VAL A 87 -13.38 -18.59 5.65
C VAL A 87 -13.70 -19.96 6.28
N HIS A 88 -12.68 -20.70 6.73
CA HIS A 88 -12.84 -22.05 7.29
C HIS A 88 -12.73 -22.10 8.83
N ASP A 89 -12.86 -20.96 9.52
CA ASP A 89 -12.75 -20.88 11.00
C ASP A 89 -11.43 -21.49 11.56
N ASN A 90 -10.35 -21.39 10.79
CA ASN A 90 -9.01 -21.85 11.16
C ASN A 90 -7.96 -20.75 10.90
N PRO A 91 -8.00 -19.63 11.63
CA PRO A 91 -7.15 -18.49 11.38
C PRO A 91 -5.66 -18.83 11.49
N VAL A 92 -4.89 -18.33 10.53
CA VAL A 92 -3.42 -18.49 10.47
C VAL A 92 -2.77 -17.11 10.33
N ALA A 93 -1.52 -16.97 10.79
CA ALA A 93 -0.73 -15.79 10.51
C ALA A 93 -0.16 -15.85 9.07
N MET A 94 0.14 -14.67 8.49
CA MET A 94 0.72 -14.60 7.14
C MET A 94 2.09 -15.31 7.07
N TYR A 95 2.92 -15.17 8.09
CA TYR A 95 4.28 -15.72 8.16
C TYR A 95 4.52 -16.31 9.55
N GLU A 96 5.35 -17.33 9.64
CA GLU A 96 5.82 -17.88 10.91
C GLU A 96 6.76 -16.91 11.63
N SER A 97 7.68 -16.30 10.85
CA SER A 97 8.61 -15.26 11.32
C SER A 97 9.08 -14.40 10.14
N ASP A 98 9.73 -13.27 10.42
CA ASP A 98 10.39 -12.46 9.40
C ASP A 98 11.59 -13.20 8.79
N GLU A 99 12.33 -13.97 9.58
CA GLU A 99 13.45 -14.78 9.12
C GLU A 99 13.04 -15.86 8.13
N GLN A 100 11.92 -16.56 8.39
CA GLN A 100 11.40 -17.59 7.47
C GLN A 100 10.93 -16.94 6.18
N ARG A 101 10.17 -15.84 6.25
CA ARG A 101 9.74 -15.06 5.08
C ARG A 101 10.94 -14.67 4.20
N ASP A 102 12.00 -14.16 4.80
CA ASP A 102 13.18 -13.71 4.06
C ASP A 102 13.94 -14.90 3.43
N ALA A 103 14.01 -16.04 4.13
CA ALA A 103 14.59 -17.26 3.60
C ALA A 103 13.78 -17.81 2.41
N ASP A 104 12.45 -17.79 2.47
CA ASP A 104 11.58 -18.24 1.38
C ASP A 104 11.71 -17.34 0.15
N ILE A 105 11.87 -16.02 0.33
CA ILE A 105 12.13 -15.08 -0.77
C ILE A 105 13.47 -15.40 -1.44
N GLU A 106 14.52 -15.60 -0.65
CA GLU A 106 15.86 -15.94 -1.17
C GLU A 106 15.82 -17.24 -1.96
N GLU A 107 15.16 -18.28 -1.43
CA GLU A 107 15.03 -19.58 -2.10
C GLU A 107 14.28 -19.43 -3.44
N LEU A 108 13.11 -18.80 -3.44
CA LEU A 108 12.31 -18.66 -4.65
C LEU A 108 12.97 -17.72 -5.68
N SER A 109 13.71 -16.71 -5.26
CA SER A 109 14.43 -15.81 -6.17
C SER A 109 15.54 -16.52 -6.95
N GLY A 110 16.07 -17.62 -6.40
CA GLY A 110 17.07 -18.49 -7.04
C GLY A 110 16.47 -19.59 -7.92
N ALA A 111 15.15 -19.72 -8.01
CA ALA A 111 14.49 -20.72 -8.82
C ALA A 111 14.64 -20.46 -10.34
N GLU A 112 14.37 -21.49 -11.14
CA GLU A 112 14.31 -21.32 -12.59
C GLU A 112 13.24 -20.31 -13.01
N PRO A 113 13.47 -19.50 -14.05
CA PRO A 113 12.55 -18.46 -14.49
C PRO A 113 11.10 -18.93 -14.74
N SER A 114 10.93 -20.16 -15.23
CA SER A 114 9.61 -20.77 -15.43
C SER A 114 8.90 -21.04 -14.10
N GLU A 115 9.62 -21.54 -13.11
CA GLU A 115 9.08 -21.81 -11.77
C GLU A 115 8.67 -20.51 -11.07
N LEU A 116 9.49 -19.48 -11.15
CA LEU A 116 9.18 -18.16 -10.58
C LEU A 116 7.87 -17.58 -11.17
N ARG A 117 7.69 -17.67 -12.51
CA ARG A 117 6.46 -17.25 -13.18
C ARG A 117 5.25 -18.09 -12.79
N GLU A 118 5.40 -19.41 -12.77
CA GLU A 118 4.35 -20.32 -12.33
C GLU A 118 3.92 -20.03 -10.91
N ARG A 119 4.86 -19.78 -10.00
CA ARG A 119 4.57 -19.43 -8.60
C ARG A 119 3.85 -18.11 -8.49
N HIS A 120 4.26 -17.10 -9.26
CA HIS A 120 3.57 -15.80 -9.29
C HIS A 120 2.12 -15.93 -9.81
N LEU A 121 1.91 -16.68 -10.91
CA LEU A 121 0.57 -16.88 -11.47
C LEU A 121 -0.32 -17.68 -10.50
N ALA A 122 0.22 -18.74 -9.88
CA ALA A 122 -0.49 -19.51 -8.86
C ALA A 122 -0.90 -18.64 -7.65
N ALA A 123 -0.01 -17.76 -7.19
CA ALA A 123 -0.29 -16.84 -6.10
C ALA A 123 -1.41 -15.84 -6.44
N THR A 124 -1.38 -15.30 -7.66
CA THR A 124 -2.42 -14.38 -8.15
C THR A 124 -3.78 -15.07 -8.22
N THR A 125 -3.82 -16.30 -8.74
CA THR A 125 -5.05 -17.09 -8.81
C THR A 125 -5.56 -17.48 -7.42
N ALA A 126 -4.69 -17.99 -6.55
CA ALA A 126 -5.07 -18.39 -5.19
C ALA A 126 -5.64 -17.21 -4.39
N PHE A 127 -5.08 -16.00 -4.53
CA PHE A 127 -5.62 -14.82 -3.87
C PHE A 127 -7.03 -14.46 -4.39
N ALA A 128 -7.22 -14.47 -5.71
CA ALA A 128 -8.52 -14.17 -6.32
C ALA A 128 -9.59 -15.21 -5.90
N ASP A 129 -9.24 -16.50 -5.91
CA ASP A 129 -10.13 -17.58 -5.52
C ASP A 129 -10.51 -17.47 -4.03
N ALA A 130 -9.54 -17.16 -3.15
CA ALA A 130 -9.80 -16.98 -1.72
C ALA A 130 -10.74 -15.79 -1.46
N VAL A 131 -10.52 -14.65 -2.10
CA VAL A 131 -11.40 -13.47 -1.98
C VAL A 131 -12.82 -13.78 -2.48
N ALA A 132 -12.96 -14.57 -3.55
CA ALA A 132 -14.26 -14.95 -4.09
C ALA A 132 -15.11 -15.82 -3.13
N LEU A 133 -14.49 -16.43 -2.10
CA LEU A 133 -15.18 -17.20 -1.06
C LEU A 133 -15.66 -16.34 0.12
N MET A 134 -15.27 -15.08 0.20
CA MET A 134 -15.60 -14.21 1.33
C MET A 134 -17.04 -13.69 1.23
N ASP A 135 -17.71 -13.64 2.37
CA ASP A 135 -18.99 -12.96 2.57
C ASP A 135 -18.84 -11.75 3.53
N GLU A 136 -19.93 -11.05 3.78
CA GLU A 136 -19.96 -9.86 4.67
C GLU A 136 -19.41 -10.14 6.08
N ASN A 137 -19.61 -11.35 6.62
CA ASN A 137 -19.14 -11.70 7.97
C ASN A 137 -17.62 -11.88 7.99
N HIS A 138 -17.06 -12.47 6.93
CA HIS A 138 -15.61 -12.66 6.82
C HIS A 138 -14.86 -11.33 6.76
N TRP A 139 -15.42 -10.30 6.10
CA TRP A 139 -14.82 -8.97 6.03
C TRP A 139 -14.73 -8.25 7.38
N ALA A 140 -15.58 -8.59 8.35
CA ALA A 140 -15.49 -8.09 9.72
C ALA A 140 -14.34 -8.72 10.52
N GLY A 141 -13.67 -9.72 9.96
CA GLY A 141 -12.56 -10.47 10.58
C GLY A 141 -11.29 -9.65 10.77
N ARG A 142 -10.31 -10.28 11.39
CA ARG A 142 -8.97 -9.73 11.61
C ARG A 142 -7.92 -10.75 11.17
N ILE A 143 -6.77 -10.24 10.78
CA ILE A 143 -5.63 -11.03 10.34
C ILE A 143 -4.39 -10.66 11.13
N ASP A 144 -3.50 -11.63 11.34
CA ASP A 144 -2.21 -11.44 11.96
C ASP A 144 -1.10 -11.59 10.91
N ARG A 145 -0.16 -10.64 10.87
CA ARG A 145 1.02 -10.77 10.01
C ARG A 145 1.98 -11.84 10.55
N LEU A 146 2.20 -11.82 11.87
CA LEU A 146 3.02 -12.78 12.60
C LEU A 146 2.23 -13.32 13.79
N PRO A 147 2.53 -14.53 14.27
CA PRO A 147 1.95 -15.02 15.52
C PRO A 147 2.18 -14.02 16.66
N ASP A 148 1.12 -13.74 17.43
CA ASP A 148 1.14 -12.76 18.53
C ASP A 148 1.46 -11.31 18.12
N GLY A 149 1.45 -11.00 16.82
CA GLY A 149 1.64 -9.65 16.28
C GLY A 149 0.39 -8.77 16.36
N PRO A 150 0.49 -7.51 15.95
CA PRO A 150 -0.67 -6.65 15.83
C PRO A 150 -1.62 -7.16 14.75
N ALA A 151 -2.89 -7.34 15.13
CA ALA A 151 -3.91 -7.78 14.20
C ALA A 151 -4.44 -6.61 13.35
N TRP A 152 -4.65 -6.86 12.05
CA TRP A 152 -5.22 -5.93 11.09
C TRP A 152 -6.68 -6.26 10.78
N SER A 153 -7.41 -5.30 10.26
CA SER A 153 -8.75 -5.55 9.74
C SER A 153 -8.69 -6.29 8.41
N MET A 154 -9.56 -7.28 8.21
CA MET A 154 -9.67 -8.04 6.96
C MET A 154 -9.99 -7.13 5.76
N VAL A 155 -10.71 -6.03 5.95
CA VAL A 155 -11.01 -5.07 4.87
C VAL A 155 -9.75 -4.45 4.25
N THR A 156 -8.60 -4.51 4.93
CA THR A 156 -7.34 -3.97 4.39
C THR A 156 -6.60 -4.93 3.46
N VAL A 157 -7.08 -6.17 3.29
CA VAL A 157 -6.36 -7.20 2.52
C VAL A 157 -6.28 -6.85 1.04
N VAL A 158 -7.38 -6.44 0.43
CA VAL A 158 -7.44 -6.05 -1.00
C VAL A 158 -6.60 -4.79 -1.28
N PRO A 159 -6.77 -3.68 -0.54
CA PRO A 159 -5.89 -2.53 -0.67
C PRO A 159 -4.42 -2.87 -0.43
N THR A 160 -4.11 -3.72 0.55
CA THR A 160 -2.73 -4.16 0.80
C THR A 160 -2.16 -4.92 -0.39
N ARG A 161 -2.92 -5.86 -0.96
CA ARG A 161 -2.47 -6.61 -2.14
C ARG A 161 -2.24 -5.71 -3.34
N ARG A 162 -3.11 -4.72 -3.58
CA ARG A 162 -2.94 -3.75 -4.66
C ARG A 162 -1.66 -2.92 -4.47
N ARG A 163 -1.38 -2.46 -3.25
CA ARG A 163 -0.14 -1.74 -2.93
C ARG A 163 1.11 -2.58 -3.16
N GLU A 164 1.09 -3.85 -2.78
CA GLU A 164 2.20 -4.77 -3.05
C GLU A 164 2.46 -4.91 -4.56
N LEU A 165 1.41 -5.01 -5.37
CA LEU A 165 1.53 -5.09 -6.82
C LEU A 165 2.06 -3.79 -7.42
N GLU A 166 1.42 -2.66 -7.16
CA GLU A 166 1.73 -1.39 -7.82
C GLU A 166 3.10 -0.83 -7.42
N ILE A 167 3.42 -0.84 -6.13
CA ILE A 167 4.69 -0.32 -5.63
C ILE A 167 5.84 -1.20 -6.12
N HIS A 168 5.72 -2.51 -6.00
CA HIS A 168 6.76 -3.44 -6.43
C HIS A 168 6.86 -3.57 -7.94
N HIS A 169 5.82 -3.20 -8.71
CA HIS A 169 5.92 -3.08 -10.16
C HIS A 169 6.94 -1.99 -10.54
N VAL A 170 6.90 -0.85 -9.85
CA VAL A 170 7.93 0.21 -10.01
C VAL A 170 9.29 -0.26 -9.51
N ASP A 171 9.34 -0.96 -8.36
CA ASP A 171 10.59 -1.48 -7.79
C ASP A 171 11.32 -2.46 -8.72
N LEU A 172 10.66 -3.10 -9.69
CA LEU A 172 11.32 -3.91 -10.72
C LEU A 172 12.33 -3.10 -11.55
N GLY A 173 12.20 -1.77 -11.62
CA GLY A 173 13.10 -0.93 -12.42
C GLY A 173 13.01 -1.21 -13.93
N THR A 174 11.81 -1.47 -14.42
CA THR A 174 11.48 -1.68 -15.84
C THR A 174 10.90 -0.40 -16.47
N SER A 175 10.15 -0.54 -17.55
CA SER A 175 9.46 0.60 -18.17
C SER A 175 8.24 1.08 -17.39
N TYR A 176 7.71 0.29 -16.46
CA TYR A 176 6.62 0.71 -15.58
C TYR A 176 7.15 1.62 -14.47
N THR A 177 6.59 2.81 -14.37
CA THR A 177 7.02 3.84 -13.42
C THR A 177 5.83 4.31 -12.59
N ARG A 178 6.08 5.05 -11.51
CA ARG A 178 5.01 5.62 -10.68
C ARG A 178 4.06 6.58 -11.42
N SER A 179 4.49 7.14 -12.55
CA SER A 179 3.62 8.00 -13.38
C SER A 179 2.50 7.23 -14.09
N GLU A 180 2.56 5.89 -14.08
CA GLU A 180 1.55 5.01 -14.67
C GLU A 180 0.56 4.50 -13.61
N TRP A 181 0.74 4.89 -12.34
CA TRP A 181 -0.20 4.55 -11.29
C TRP A 181 -1.59 5.15 -11.55
N PRO A 182 -2.67 4.36 -11.45
CA PRO A 182 -4.03 4.87 -11.55
C PRO A 182 -4.33 5.92 -10.47
N GLU A 183 -5.11 6.95 -10.79
CA GLU A 183 -5.43 8.04 -9.85
C GLU A 183 -6.12 7.53 -8.58
N ASP A 184 -7.04 6.58 -8.71
CA ASP A 184 -7.72 5.94 -7.58
C ASP A 184 -6.73 5.20 -6.65
N PHE A 185 -5.75 4.49 -7.23
CA PHE A 185 -4.67 3.89 -6.45
C PHE A 185 -3.80 4.94 -5.75
N VAL A 186 -3.47 6.03 -6.42
CA VAL A 186 -2.68 7.13 -5.83
C VAL A 186 -3.40 7.71 -4.61
N VAL A 187 -4.70 7.95 -4.71
CA VAL A 187 -5.52 8.44 -3.58
C VAL A 187 -5.57 7.42 -2.44
N GLU A 188 -5.80 6.15 -2.75
CA GLU A 188 -5.78 5.06 -1.77
C GLU A 188 -4.42 4.97 -1.06
N LEU A 189 -3.33 5.04 -1.82
CA LEU A 189 -1.98 5.00 -1.28
C LEU A 189 -1.74 6.18 -0.33
N LEU A 190 -2.06 7.41 -0.74
CA LEU A 190 -1.85 8.60 0.08
C LEU A 190 -2.69 8.58 1.36
N ASN A 191 -3.94 8.10 1.31
CA ASN A 191 -4.75 7.90 2.51
C ASN A 191 -4.08 6.95 3.52
N ALA A 192 -3.40 5.92 3.06
CA ALA A 192 -2.74 4.95 3.92
C ALA A 192 -1.37 5.43 4.43
N VAL A 193 -0.49 5.89 3.51
CA VAL A 193 0.90 6.19 3.88
C VAL A 193 1.03 7.44 4.74
N THR A 194 0.11 8.39 4.64
CA THR A 194 0.10 9.58 5.53
C THR A 194 -0.22 9.21 6.98
N VAL A 195 -1.06 8.19 7.18
CA VAL A 195 -1.32 7.61 8.51
C VAL A 195 -0.11 6.80 8.99
N ASP A 196 0.46 5.97 8.13
CA ASP A 196 1.64 5.16 8.46
C ASP A 196 2.84 6.05 8.86
N GLN A 197 2.99 7.22 8.23
CA GLN A 197 4.06 8.20 8.49
C GLN A 197 3.72 9.23 9.58
N ALA A 198 2.64 9.05 10.33
CA ALA A 198 2.20 10.03 11.34
C ALA A 198 3.30 10.45 12.34
N SER A 199 4.23 9.55 12.66
CA SER A 199 5.36 9.86 13.55
C SER A 199 6.44 10.75 12.92
N SER A 200 6.41 10.97 11.62
CA SER A 200 7.35 11.83 10.88
C SER A 200 6.87 13.28 10.80
N GLY A 201 5.60 13.55 11.14
CA GLY A 201 4.99 14.89 11.09
C GLY A 201 5.32 15.77 12.30
N PRO A 202 4.73 17.00 12.35
CA PRO A 202 3.64 17.42 11.48
C PRO A 202 4.10 18.04 10.15
N PHE A 203 3.43 17.74 9.06
CA PHE A 203 3.53 18.43 7.77
C PHE A 203 2.30 18.13 6.88
N GLU A 204 2.06 18.98 5.86
CA GLU A 204 1.01 18.77 4.86
C GLU A 204 1.63 18.25 3.55
N VAL A 205 0.98 17.30 2.88
CA VAL A 205 1.30 16.92 1.50
C VAL A 205 0.15 17.30 0.58
N ARG A 206 0.46 17.93 -0.55
CA ARG A 206 -0.51 18.41 -1.53
C ARG A 206 -0.27 17.80 -2.90
N ALA A 207 -1.17 16.94 -3.35
CA ALA A 207 -1.16 16.39 -4.69
C ALA A 207 -1.75 17.39 -5.68
N THR A 208 -0.90 17.95 -6.54
CA THR A 208 -1.27 19.05 -7.45
C THR A 208 -2.11 18.60 -8.63
N ASP A 209 -1.96 17.36 -9.05
CA ASP A 209 -2.71 16.69 -10.11
C ASP A 209 -4.09 16.20 -9.66
N VAL A 210 -4.20 15.73 -8.42
CA VAL A 210 -5.45 15.24 -7.80
C VAL A 210 -6.26 16.38 -7.14
N GLY A 211 -5.61 17.50 -6.80
CA GLY A 211 -6.23 18.65 -6.15
C GLY A 211 -6.65 18.40 -4.69
N ARG A 212 -5.95 17.50 -4.00
CA ARG A 212 -6.21 17.11 -2.60
C ARG A 212 -4.97 17.29 -1.73
N SER A 213 -5.20 17.45 -0.42
CA SER A 213 -4.17 17.51 0.61
C SER A 213 -4.42 16.51 1.73
N TRP A 214 -3.35 16.10 2.39
CA TRP A 214 -3.36 15.24 3.58
C TRP A 214 -2.41 15.79 4.63
N TYR A 215 -2.76 15.62 5.89
CA TYR A 215 -1.88 15.91 7.02
C TYR A 215 -1.14 14.66 7.47
N VAL A 216 0.16 14.80 7.72
CA VAL A 216 1.00 13.76 8.30
C VAL A 216 1.33 14.14 9.74
N GLY A 217 0.89 13.34 10.70
CA GLY A 217 1.14 13.59 12.13
C GLY A 217 0.40 14.78 12.75
N GLY A 218 -0.59 15.34 12.04
CA GLY A 218 -1.40 16.45 12.49
C GLY A 218 -1.21 17.74 11.67
N GLU A 219 -1.95 18.79 12.04
CA GLU A 219 -1.89 20.08 11.37
C GLU A 219 -0.58 20.83 11.69
N GLY A 220 -0.16 21.67 10.75
CA GLY A 220 1.03 22.51 10.87
C GLY A 220 2.27 21.90 10.22
N GLY A 221 3.42 22.54 10.42
CA GLY A 221 4.66 22.18 9.73
C GLY A 221 4.71 22.64 8.27
N PRO A 222 5.72 22.23 7.49
CA PRO A 222 5.88 22.62 6.10
C PRO A 222 4.84 21.98 5.19
N ASN A 223 4.61 22.61 4.02
CA ASN A 223 3.84 22.06 2.92
C ASN A 223 4.78 21.42 1.91
N VAL A 224 4.51 20.16 1.56
CA VAL A 224 5.21 19.42 0.50
C VAL A 224 4.26 19.25 -0.68
N MET A 225 4.67 19.67 -1.86
CA MET A 225 3.85 19.67 -3.07
C MET A 225 4.50 18.88 -4.19
N GLY A 226 3.70 18.16 -4.96
CA GLY A 226 4.12 17.40 -6.14
C GLY A 226 2.93 16.68 -6.76
N THR A 227 3.18 15.78 -7.72
CA THR A 227 2.15 14.85 -8.15
C THR A 227 1.81 13.86 -7.03
N GLY A 228 0.60 13.33 -7.03
CA GLY A 228 0.21 12.33 -6.03
C GLY A 228 1.12 11.09 -6.08
N ALA A 229 1.55 10.69 -7.28
CA ALA A 229 2.47 9.58 -7.47
C ALA A 229 3.87 9.86 -6.88
N ASP A 230 4.41 11.06 -7.06
CA ASP A 230 5.70 11.44 -6.48
C ASP A 230 5.63 11.50 -4.94
N LEU A 231 4.55 12.07 -4.41
CA LEU A 231 4.30 12.09 -2.97
C LEU A 231 4.17 10.68 -2.38
N GLY A 232 3.38 9.82 -3.01
CA GLY A 232 3.22 8.42 -2.58
C GLY A 232 4.54 7.64 -2.62
N TRP A 233 5.33 7.83 -3.67
CA TRP A 233 6.65 7.21 -3.80
C TRP A 233 7.59 7.64 -2.68
N TRP A 234 7.71 8.94 -2.44
CA TRP A 234 8.53 9.49 -1.37
C TRP A 234 8.07 9.03 0.03
N LEU A 235 6.76 9.10 0.32
CA LEU A 235 6.21 8.69 1.61
C LEU A 235 6.39 7.20 1.91
N THR A 236 6.57 6.36 0.89
CA THR A 236 6.93 4.95 1.05
C THR A 236 8.43 4.72 1.25
N GLY A 237 9.22 5.79 1.46
CA GLY A 237 10.66 5.72 1.68
C GLY A 237 11.45 5.41 0.42
N ARG A 238 10.91 5.73 -0.74
CA ARG A 238 11.54 5.51 -2.06
C ARG A 238 11.91 6.83 -2.71
N GLY A 239 13.12 6.90 -3.24
CA GLY A 239 13.68 8.14 -3.80
C GLY A 239 13.97 9.22 -2.75
N ASP A 240 14.55 10.33 -3.20
CA ASP A 240 14.96 11.46 -2.36
C ASP A 240 13.99 12.65 -2.48
N GLY A 241 12.76 12.41 -2.98
CA GLY A 241 11.75 13.45 -3.20
C GLY A 241 11.85 14.14 -4.55
N GLU A 242 12.31 13.43 -5.58
CA GLU A 242 12.32 13.93 -6.96
C GLU A 242 10.91 14.32 -7.40
N GLY A 243 10.77 15.51 -7.97
CA GLY A 243 9.50 16.08 -8.40
C GLY A 243 8.72 16.79 -7.28
N LEU A 244 9.23 16.80 -6.04
CA LEU A 244 8.61 17.47 -4.91
C LEU A 244 9.23 18.85 -4.67
N SER A 245 8.42 19.73 -4.10
CA SER A 245 8.83 21.03 -3.58
C SER A 245 8.30 21.24 -2.16
N SER A 246 8.99 22.05 -1.37
CA SER A 246 8.57 22.41 -0.01
C SER A 246 8.58 23.91 0.16
N ASP A 247 7.75 24.44 1.07
CA ASP A 247 7.84 25.83 1.54
C ASP A 247 8.89 26.01 2.66
N ALA A 248 9.53 24.91 3.08
CA ALA A 248 10.74 24.91 3.91
C ALA A 248 11.99 24.68 3.04
N ASP A 249 13.20 24.92 3.64
CA ASP A 249 14.47 24.75 2.94
C ASP A 249 14.75 23.29 2.53
N GLU A 250 14.20 22.33 3.28
CA GLU A 250 14.38 20.89 3.06
C GLU A 250 13.04 20.15 3.19
N LEU A 251 12.94 18.97 2.57
CA LEU A 251 11.82 18.07 2.78
C LEU A 251 11.86 17.48 4.20
N PRO A 252 10.70 17.24 4.83
CA PRO A 252 10.64 16.52 6.11
C PRO A 252 11.35 15.17 6.06
N SER A 253 12.06 14.84 7.14
CA SER A 253 12.65 13.51 7.28
C SER A 253 11.57 12.49 7.59
N LEU A 254 11.52 11.42 6.79
CA LEU A 254 10.57 10.33 6.98
C LEU A 254 11.15 9.23 7.90
N GLY A 255 10.29 8.67 8.74
CA GLY A 255 10.58 7.41 9.41
C GLY A 255 10.52 6.21 8.44
N PRO A 256 10.94 5.01 8.89
CA PRO A 256 10.81 3.81 8.06
C PRO A 256 9.32 3.53 7.83
N TRP A 257 8.90 3.56 6.57
CA TRP A 257 7.57 3.14 6.18
C TRP A 257 7.46 1.63 6.32
N ARG A 258 6.49 1.19 7.16
CA ARG A 258 6.34 -0.20 7.57
C ARG A 258 7.74 -0.81 7.75
N ARG A 259 8.15 -1.24 8.87
CA ARG A 259 9.50 -1.83 9.02
C ARG A 259 9.73 -2.68 7.78
N ALA A 260 10.39 -2.07 6.78
CA ALA A 260 10.97 -2.83 5.71
C ALA A 260 11.72 -3.92 6.45
N SER A 261 11.49 -5.17 6.12
CA SER A 261 12.29 -6.28 6.63
C SER A 261 13.71 -6.07 6.13
N ALA A 262 14.40 -5.13 6.75
CA ALA A 262 15.74 -4.70 6.45
C ALA A 262 16.62 -5.06 7.61
N THR A 263 16.58 -6.34 7.97
CA THR A 263 17.68 -6.92 8.72
C THR A 263 18.11 -8.17 7.96
N ILE A 264 18.54 -7.98 6.73
CA ILE A 264 19.46 -8.93 6.14
C ILE A 264 20.84 -8.46 6.60
N GLY A 265 21.39 -9.19 7.55
CA GLY A 265 22.69 -9.21 8.16
C GLY A 265 23.65 -8.06 7.90
N SER A 266 24.10 -7.47 8.99
CA SER A 266 25.38 -6.78 9.10
C SER A 266 26.54 -7.72 8.78
#